data_88c6017a480c07bbe8f7c5c3123426a0
#
_entry.id   88c6017a480c07bbe8f7c5c3123426a0
#
_cell.length_a   1.000
_cell.length_b   1.000
_cell.length_c   1.000
_cell.angle_alpha   90.00
_cell.angle_beta   90.00
_cell.angle_gamma   90.00
#
_symmetry.space_group_name_H-M   'P 1'
#
loop_
_entity.id
_entity.type
_entity.pdbx_description
1 polymer ?
#
loop_
_entity_poly.entity_id
_entity_poly.type
_entity_poly.pdbx_seq_one_letter_code
_entity_poly.pdbx_strand_id
1 'polypeptide(L)'
;LALRTGISSIIIPNVLDFENPPQINEKQTEAFWQSIGLQKNDVKIVQPTRIIQRKGIEHAVQLVEELDDPRYKLIITHEAGDEGFDYANWLKEDAKQRGVDLRVINIHMSDPMNPDVNQKETHSLWDVYPHADFITYPSLYEGFGNAFLEAVYFKKPLLINRYATFVQDIEPKGFDLIAMDGYLTRKTVSKVKAILETPEHRANMVNTNYDIAAQHYSYAVLRRWLNIMLANFFGINR
;
A
#
# COMPACT_ATOMS: atom_id res chain seq x y z
N LEU A 1 6.79 -24.22 7.52
CA LEU A 1 5.94 -25.43 7.47
C LEU A 1 6.81 -26.68 7.26
N ALA A 2 7.60 -26.74 6.20
CA ALA A 2 8.43 -27.91 5.85
C ALA A 2 9.36 -28.36 6.98
N LEU A 3 10.05 -27.45 7.67
CA LEU A 3 10.92 -27.76 8.82
C LEU A 3 10.17 -28.38 10.02
N ARG A 4 8.86 -28.09 10.17
CA ARG A 4 8.06 -28.59 11.30
C ARG A 4 7.29 -29.86 10.97
N THR A 5 6.98 -30.09 9.71
CA THR A 5 6.08 -31.17 9.26
C THR A 5 6.77 -32.21 8.39
N GLY A 6 7.97 -31.93 7.86
CA GLY A 6 8.64 -32.73 6.85
C GLY A 6 7.97 -32.70 5.48
N ILE A 7 6.90 -31.92 5.31
CA ILE A 7 6.15 -31.82 4.05
C ILE A 7 6.66 -30.61 3.27
N SER A 8 7.09 -30.83 2.02
CA SER A 8 7.46 -29.73 1.14
C SER A 8 6.23 -28.89 0.81
N SER A 9 6.40 -27.57 0.77
CA SER A 9 5.34 -26.63 0.45
C SER A 9 5.77 -25.72 -0.70
N ILE A 10 4.82 -25.36 -1.54
CA ILE A 10 5.00 -24.35 -2.61
C ILE A 10 4.35 -23.06 -2.13
N ILE A 11 5.10 -21.96 -2.20
CA ILE A 11 4.56 -20.64 -1.90
C ILE A 11 3.92 -20.10 -3.18
N ILE A 12 2.62 -19.85 -3.12
CA ILE A 12 1.89 -19.10 -4.15
C ILE A 12 1.77 -17.66 -3.65
N PRO A 13 2.36 -16.69 -4.35
CA PRO A 13 2.29 -15.30 -3.94
C PRO A 13 0.89 -14.72 -4.16
N ASN A 14 0.57 -13.63 -3.45
CA ASN A 14 -0.55 -12.79 -3.83
C ASN A 14 -0.29 -12.18 -5.19
N VAL A 15 -1.33 -12.03 -6.01
CA VAL A 15 -1.21 -11.58 -7.39
C VAL A 15 -2.26 -10.53 -7.73
N LEU A 16 -1.96 -9.71 -8.75
CA LEU A 16 -2.89 -8.76 -9.36
C LEU A 16 -2.93 -8.96 -10.88
N ASP A 17 -3.96 -8.43 -11.54
CA ASP A 17 -4.15 -8.52 -12.99
C ASP A 17 -3.33 -7.43 -13.72
N PHE A 18 -2.03 -7.65 -13.87
CA PHE A 18 -1.14 -6.75 -14.60
C PHE A 18 -1.40 -6.74 -16.11
N GLU A 19 -2.16 -7.70 -16.63
CA GLU A 19 -2.54 -7.79 -18.05
C GLU A 19 -3.71 -6.84 -18.37
N ASN A 20 -4.63 -6.65 -17.39
CA ASN A 20 -5.80 -5.79 -17.53
C ASN A 20 -5.91 -4.82 -16.35
N PRO A 21 -5.05 -3.79 -16.27
CA PRO A 21 -5.12 -2.82 -15.19
C PRO A 21 -6.45 -2.05 -15.21
N PRO A 22 -6.98 -1.66 -14.05
CA PRO A 22 -8.27 -0.97 -13.96
C PRO A 22 -8.23 0.37 -14.69
N GLN A 23 -9.34 0.70 -15.33
CA GLN A 23 -9.53 2.02 -15.90
C GLN A 23 -9.92 3.00 -14.78
N ILE A 24 -9.21 4.13 -14.70
CA ILE A 24 -9.42 5.14 -13.69
C ILE A 24 -10.39 6.19 -14.23
N ASN A 25 -11.45 6.49 -13.48
CA ASN A 25 -12.35 7.59 -13.76
C ASN A 25 -11.89 8.86 -13.05
N GLU A 26 -11.03 9.65 -13.72
CA GLU A 26 -10.41 10.86 -13.14
C GLU A 26 -11.43 11.85 -12.58
N LYS A 27 -12.57 12.06 -13.26
CA LYS A 27 -13.58 13.04 -12.83
C LYS A 27 -14.27 12.64 -11.53
N GLN A 28 -14.62 11.37 -11.40
CA GLN A 28 -15.28 10.86 -10.20
C GLN A 28 -14.33 10.90 -8.99
N THR A 29 -13.08 10.65 -9.23
CA THR A 29 -12.05 10.64 -8.19
C THR A 29 -11.67 12.04 -7.73
N GLU A 30 -11.61 13.03 -8.64
CA GLU A 30 -11.37 14.42 -8.26
C GLU A 30 -12.50 14.97 -7.37
N ALA A 31 -13.76 14.66 -7.70
CA ALA A 31 -14.92 15.03 -6.88
C ALA A 31 -14.83 14.42 -5.47
N PHE A 32 -14.38 13.18 -5.34
CA PHE A 32 -14.17 12.53 -4.05
C PHE A 32 -13.14 13.29 -3.19
N TRP A 33 -11.97 13.63 -3.73
CA TRP A 33 -10.94 14.35 -2.99
C TRP A 33 -11.40 15.74 -2.55
N GLN A 34 -12.16 16.43 -3.38
CA GLN A 34 -12.77 17.72 -3.03
C GLN A 34 -13.81 17.56 -1.91
N SER A 35 -14.60 16.48 -1.91
CA SER A 35 -15.62 16.22 -0.89
C SER A 35 -15.06 16.05 0.52
N ILE A 36 -13.82 15.57 0.64
CA ILE A 36 -13.09 15.45 1.90
C ILE A 36 -12.22 16.69 2.21
N GLY A 37 -12.43 17.79 1.46
CA GLY A 37 -11.81 19.09 1.69
C GLY A 37 -10.36 19.21 1.24
N LEU A 38 -9.87 18.32 0.35
CA LEU A 38 -8.54 18.44 -0.24
C LEU A 38 -8.55 19.43 -1.41
N GLN A 39 -7.48 20.18 -1.52
CA GLN A 39 -7.27 21.15 -2.59
C GLN A 39 -6.39 20.56 -3.72
N LYS A 40 -6.45 21.16 -4.89
CA LYS A 40 -5.69 20.70 -6.07
C LYS A 40 -4.17 20.64 -5.84
N ASN A 41 -3.65 21.53 -5.01
CA ASN A 41 -2.22 21.62 -4.72
C ASN A 41 -1.78 20.81 -3.50
N ASP A 42 -2.71 20.13 -2.82
CA ASP A 42 -2.38 19.25 -1.71
C ASP A 42 -1.67 17.99 -2.21
N VAL A 43 -0.61 17.63 -1.51
CA VAL A 43 0.16 16.40 -1.75
C VAL A 43 -0.38 15.30 -0.84
N LYS A 44 -0.93 14.26 -1.45
CA LYS A 44 -1.65 13.19 -0.77
C LYS A 44 -0.69 12.06 -0.40
N ILE A 45 -0.32 12.01 0.87
CA ILE A 45 0.42 10.90 1.46
C ILE A 45 -0.60 9.93 2.05
N VAL A 46 -0.72 8.75 1.46
CA VAL A 46 -1.79 7.81 1.81
C VAL A 46 -1.21 6.63 2.59
N GLN A 47 -1.88 6.31 3.71
CA GLN A 47 -1.69 5.09 4.49
C GLN A 47 -2.89 4.16 4.26
N PRO A 48 -2.82 3.19 3.33
CA PRO A 48 -3.98 2.40 2.91
C PRO A 48 -4.22 1.20 3.85
N THR A 49 -4.35 1.48 5.15
CA THR A 49 -4.52 0.45 6.18
C THR A 49 -5.50 0.89 7.26
N ARG A 50 -5.98 -0.07 8.07
CA ARG A 50 -6.75 0.22 9.28
C ARG A 50 -5.86 0.87 10.34
N ILE A 51 -6.48 1.67 11.23
CA ILE A 51 -5.78 2.30 12.35
C ILE A 51 -5.63 1.26 13.47
N ILE A 52 -4.51 0.52 13.42
CA ILE A 52 -4.10 -0.44 14.45
C ILE A 52 -2.59 -0.32 14.67
N GLN A 53 -2.15 -0.54 15.90
CA GLN A 53 -0.78 -0.27 16.34
C GLN A 53 0.30 -0.93 15.46
N ARG A 54 0.09 -2.21 15.06
CA ARG A 54 1.06 -2.91 14.22
C ARG A 54 1.29 -2.31 12.84
N LYS A 55 0.43 -1.38 12.40
CA LYS A 55 0.58 -0.68 11.12
C LYS A 55 1.55 0.49 11.19
N GLY A 56 2.02 0.87 12.40
CA GLY A 56 3.08 1.86 12.60
C GLY A 56 2.76 3.24 12.06
N ILE A 57 1.49 3.66 12.13
CA ILE A 57 1.00 4.90 11.50
C ILE A 57 1.67 6.14 12.11
N GLU A 58 2.13 6.05 13.35
CA GLU A 58 2.94 7.07 14.00
C GLU A 58 4.18 7.46 13.19
N HIS A 59 4.77 6.53 12.45
CA HIS A 59 5.89 6.83 11.54
C HIS A 59 5.44 7.63 10.32
N ALA A 60 4.21 7.44 9.84
CA ALA A 60 3.65 8.27 8.78
C ALA A 60 3.34 9.70 9.27
N VAL A 61 2.85 9.84 10.51
CA VAL A 61 2.69 11.15 11.16
C VAL A 61 4.03 11.85 11.30
N GLN A 62 5.04 11.16 11.83
CA GLN A 62 6.40 11.70 11.95
C GLN A 62 6.99 12.10 10.58
N LEU A 63 6.78 11.29 9.54
CA LEU A 63 7.23 11.61 8.19
C LEU A 63 6.66 12.95 7.70
N VAL A 64 5.35 13.15 7.84
CA VAL A 64 4.68 14.38 7.38
C VAL A 64 5.13 15.58 8.19
N GLU A 65 5.32 15.45 9.51
CA GLU A 65 5.91 16.49 10.34
C GLU A 65 7.31 16.89 9.85
N GLU A 66 8.19 15.92 9.60
CA GLU A 66 9.57 16.17 9.18
C GLU A 66 9.70 16.68 7.72
N LEU A 67 8.69 16.45 6.87
CA LEU A 67 8.61 17.06 5.55
C LEU A 67 8.33 18.57 5.60
N ASP A 68 7.74 19.06 6.69
CA ASP A 68 7.55 20.47 7.05
C ASP A 68 6.98 21.35 5.93
N ASP A 69 5.89 20.89 5.31
CA ASP A 69 5.18 21.63 4.26
C ASP A 69 3.66 21.44 4.44
N PRO A 70 2.89 22.53 4.60
CA PRO A 70 1.44 22.44 4.85
C PRO A 70 0.64 21.82 3.69
N ARG A 71 1.24 21.64 2.53
CA ARG A 71 0.61 20.95 1.40
C ARG A 71 0.52 19.45 1.61
N TYR A 72 1.38 18.86 2.46
CA TYR A 72 1.33 17.43 2.74
C TYR A 72 0.15 17.09 3.64
N LYS A 73 -0.69 16.17 3.17
CA LYS A 73 -1.87 15.67 3.89
C LYS A 73 -1.72 14.18 4.11
N LEU A 74 -1.81 13.75 5.37
CA LEU A 74 -1.80 12.33 5.69
C LEU A 74 -3.23 11.79 5.65
N ILE A 75 -3.47 10.79 4.80
CA ILE A 75 -4.80 10.23 4.58
C ILE A 75 -4.77 8.74 4.95
N ILE A 76 -5.59 8.35 5.91
CA ILE A 76 -5.78 6.96 6.31
C ILE A 76 -7.11 6.48 5.74
N THR A 77 -7.11 5.32 5.08
CA THR A 77 -8.27 4.86 4.30
C THR A 77 -9.28 4.04 5.08
N HIS A 78 -8.97 3.59 6.30
CA HIS A 78 -9.86 2.77 7.11
C HIS A 78 -9.79 3.20 8.56
N GLU A 79 -10.94 3.28 9.20
CA GLU A 79 -11.03 3.53 10.64
C GLU A 79 -10.44 2.37 11.47
N ALA A 80 -10.32 2.62 12.77
CA ALA A 80 -10.01 1.57 13.72
C ALA A 80 -11.19 0.58 13.75
N GLY A 81 -10.92 -0.70 13.52
CA GLY A 81 -11.86 -1.76 13.87
C GLY A 81 -11.90 -1.95 15.39
N ASP A 82 -12.57 -3.01 15.84
CA ASP A 82 -12.78 -3.34 17.26
C ASP A 82 -11.51 -3.37 18.13
N GLU A 83 -10.33 -3.40 17.52
CA GLU A 83 -9.03 -3.58 18.19
C GLU A 83 -8.26 -2.27 18.45
N GLY A 84 -8.78 -1.09 18.13
CA GLY A 84 -7.88 0.05 18.01
C GLY A 84 -8.35 1.43 18.46
N PHE A 85 -9.44 1.57 19.20
CA PHE A 85 -9.96 2.90 19.55
C PHE A 85 -8.97 3.73 20.37
N ASP A 86 -8.29 3.15 21.33
CA ASP A 86 -7.31 3.88 22.17
C ASP A 86 -6.13 4.36 21.31
N TYR A 87 -5.61 3.50 20.45
CA TYR A 87 -4.54 3.87 19.53
C TYR A 87 -4.98 4.92 18.52
N ALA A 88 -6.21 4.83 18.00
CA ALA A 88 -6.76 5.82 17.07
C ALA A 88 -6.92 7.19 17.71
N ASN A 89 -7.38 7.26 18.96
CA ASN A 89 -7.52 8.51 19.70
C ASN A 89 -6.14 9.12 20.00
N TRP A 90 -5.22 8.30 20.45
CA TRP A 90 -3.83 8.72 20.68
C TRP A 90 -3.19 9.26 19.40
N LEU A 91 -3.34 8.56 18.27
CA LEU A 91 -2.77 8.94 16.97
C LEU A 91 -3.31 10.29 16.47
N LYS A 92 -4.63 10.52 16.64
CA LYS A 92 -5.26 11.80 16.26
C LYS A 92 -4.72 12.96 17.10
N GLU A 93 -4.54 12.72 18.40
CA GLU A 93 -3.98 13.73 19.30
C GLU A 93 -2.50 13.98 19.01
N ASP A 94 -1.69 12.94 18.77
CA ASP A 94 -0.28 13.07 18.39
C ASP A 94 -0.13 13.86 17.07
N ALA A 95 -0.92 13.54 16.04
CA ALA A 95 -0.93 14.26 14.78
C ALA A 95 -1.28 15.75 14.97
N LYS A 96 -2.28 16.05 15.82
CA LYS A 96 -2.67 17.42 16.14
C LYS A 96 -1.56 18.19 16.86
N GLN A 97 -0.88 17.56 17.83
CA GLN A 97 0.22 18.18 18.57
C GLN A 97 1.42 18.47 17.68
N ARG A 98 1.64 17.63 16.67
CA ARG A 98 2.71 17.80 15.64
C ARG A 98 2.32 18.74 14.50
N GLY A 99 1.07 19.24 14.47
CA GLY A 99 0.59 20.10 13.39
C GLY A 99 0.36 19.38 12.06
N VAL A 100 0.21 18.06 12.08
CA VAL A 100 -0.02 17.22 10.89
C VAL A 100 -1.51 17.21 10.53
N ASP A 101 -1.84 17.57 9.28
CA ASP A 101 -3.21 17.43 8.73
C ASP A 101 -3.50 15.95 8.45
N LEU A 102 -4.01 15.27 9.47
CA LEU A 102 -4.42 13.86 9.42
C LEU A 102 -5.90 13.74 9.10
N ARG A 103 -6.22 13.04 8.01
CA ARG A 103 -7.60 12.76 7.59
C ARG A 103 -7.84 11.26 7.57
N VAL A 104 -8.93 10.85 8.19
CA VAL A 104 -9.39 9.45 8.17
C VAL A 104 -10.61 9.40 7.27
N ILE A 105 -10.52 8.59 6.23
CA ILE A 105 -11.61 8.33 5.31
C ILE A 105 -12.05 6.88 5.49
N ASN A 106 -13.35 6.66 5.62
CA ASN A 106 -13.86 5.30 5.75
C ASN A 106 -14.27 4.79 4.37
N ILE A 107 -13.38 3.99 3.78
CA ILE A 107 -13.65 3.36 2.49
C ILE A 107 -14.28 2.01 2.76
N HIS A 108 -15.55 1.88 2.45
CA HIS A 108 -16.20 0.59 2.47
C HIS A 108 -15.69 -0.23 1.28
N MET A 109 -15.09 -1.39 1.56
CA MET A 109 -14.82 -2.37 0.51
C MET A 109 -16.19 -2.80 -0.04
N SER A 110 -16.50 -2.40 -1.26
CA SER A 110 -17.60 -3.01 -1.99
C SER A 110 -17.29 -4.50 -2.13
N ASP A 111 -18.05 -5.35 -1.46
CA ASP A 111 -17.97 -6.80 -1.67
C ASP A 111 -18.51 -7.07 -3.08
N PRO A 112 -17.67 -7.52 -4.04
CA PRO A 112 -18.12 -7.82 -5.39
C PRO A 112 -19.20 -8.92 -5.43
N MET A 113 -19.35 -9.69 -4.34
CA MET A 113 -20.34 -10.76 -4.20
C MET A 113 -21.66 -10.31 -3.58
N ASN A 114 -21.76 -9.08 -3.10
CA ASN A 114 -22.99 -8.57 -2.49
C ASN A 114 -23.32 -7.12 -2.95
N PRO A 115 -23.78 -6.93 -4.19
CA PRO A 115 -24.03 -5.62 -4.78
C PRO A 115 -25.23 -4.86 -4.17
N ASP A 116 -26.02 -5.48 -3.27
CA ASP A 116 -27.30 -4.96 -2.80
C ASP A 116 -27.25 -4.12 -1.52
N VAL A 117 -26.08 -3.82 -0.96
CA VAL A 117 -25.98 -2.92 0.18
C VAL A 117 -25.83 -1.48 -0.31
N ASN A 118 -26.96 -0.77 -0.37
CA ASN A 118 -27.11 0.69 -0.53
C ASN A 118 -26.00 1.41 -1.32
N GLN A 119 -26.18 1.49 -2.64
CA GLN A 119 -25.39 2.29 -3.59
C GLN A 119 -25.50 3.80 -3.34
N LYS A 120 -25.09 4.29 -2.18
CA LYS A 120 -24.68 5.68 -2.01
C LYS A 120 -23.16 5.71 -2.01
N GLU A 121 -22.61 6.03 -3.21
CA GLU A 121 -21.19 6.43 -3.43
C GLU A 121 -20.17 5.68 -2.56
N THR A 122 -20.05 4.38 -2.74
CA THR A 122 -19.00 3.59 -2.08
C THR A 122 -17.71 3.75 -2.87
N HIS A 123 -16.82 4.60 -2.37
CA HIS A 123 -15.46 4.66 -2.90
C HIS A 123 -14.67 3.43 -2.45
N SER A 124 -13.90 2.88 -3.37
CA SER A 124 -13.01 1.75 -3.13
C SER A 124 -11.57 2.21 -2.94
N LEU A 125 -10.71 1.38 -2.39
CA LEU A 125 -9.26 1.63 -2.37
C LEU A 125 -8.70 1.88 -3.77
N TRP A 126 -9.30 1.26 -4.79
CA TRP A 126 -8.91 1.42 -6.19
C TRP A 126 -9.18 2.82 -6.73
N ASP A 127 -10.10 3.57 -6.09
CA ASP A 127 -10.34 4.99 -6.41
C ASP A 127 -9.34 5.91 -5.69
N VAL A 128 -8.70 5.45 -4.61
CA VAL A 128 -7.76 6.23 -3.81
C VAL A 128 -6.33 6.17 -4.37
N TYR A 129 -5.85 4.96 -4.65
CA TYR A 129 -4.46 4.77 -5.11
C TYR A 129 -4.08 5.62 -6.32
N PRO A 130 -4.91 5.73 -7.38
CA PRO A 130 -4.55 6.50 -8.58
C PRO A 130 -4.15 7.95 -8.30
N HIS A 131 -4.71 8.55 -7.25
CA HIS A 131 -4.50 9.95 -6.91
C HIS A 131 -3.58 10.19 -5.71
N ALA A 132 -3.11 9.14 -5.08
CA ALA A 132 -2.05 9.25 -4.08
C ALA A 132 -0.77 9.77 -4.75
N ASP A 133 -0.08 10.69 -4.10
CA ASP A 133 1.23 11.17 -4.53
C ASP A 133 2.34 10.31 -3.94
N PHE A 134 2.10 9.75 -2.76
CA PHE A 134 3.02 8.88 -2.04
C PHE A 134 2.26 7.90 -1.13
N ILE A 135 2.77 6.68 -0.97
CA ILE A 135 2.21 5.68 -0.06
C ILE A 135 3.14 5.46 1.11
N THR A 136 2.58 5.37 2.32
CA THR A 136 3.30 4.92 3.52
C THR A 136 2.82 3.54 3.94
N TYR A 137 3.77 2.64 4.20
CA TYR A 137 3.48 1.28 4.66
C TYR A 137 4.49 0.85 5.74
N PRO A 138 4.51 1.54 6.90
CA PRO A 138 5.47 1.33 7.97
C PRO A 138 5.10 0.15 8.90
N SER A 139 4.32 -0.81 8.40
CA SER A 139 3.86 -1.96 9.19
C SER A 139 5.00 -2.73 9.84
N LEU A 140 4.86 -3.07 11.10
CA LEU A 140 5.87 -3.80 11.87
C LEU A 140 5.95 -5.27 11.44
N TYR A 141 4.83 -5.87 11.10
CA TYR A 141 4.77 -7.23 10.55
C TYR A 141 3.57 -7.41 9.64
N GLU A 142 3.76 -8.22 8.59
CA GLU A 142 2.76 -8.60 7.60
C GLU A 142 3.00 -10.04 7.13
N GLY A 143 1.94 -10.70 6.69
CA GLY A 143 2.05 -12.00 6.03
C GLY A 143 2.71 -11.89 4.65
N PHE A 144 2.22 -10.95 3.83
CA PHE A 144 2.80 -10.58 2.55
C PHE A 144 2.86 -9.06 2.39
N GLY A 145 1.72 -8.37 2.56
CA GLY A 145 1.58 -6.92 2.42
C GLY A 145 0.89 -6.52 1.13
N ASN A 146 -0.44 -6.74 1.04
CA ASN A 146 -1.21 -6.38 -0.15
C ASN A 146 -1.06 -4.90 -0.51
N ALA A 147 -1.06 -4.01 0.49
CA ALA A 147 -0.89 -2.59 0.25
C ALA A 147 0.44 -2.22 -0.45
N PHE A 148 1.50 -3.00 -0.23
CA PHE A 148 2.74 -2.89 -1.00
C PHE A 148 2.49 -3.21 -2.48
N LEU A 149 1.87 -4.36 -2.76
CA LEU A 149 1.63 -4.79 -4.14
C LEU A 149 0.67 -3.85 -4.87
N GLU A 150 -0.37 -3.38 -4.19
CA GLU A 150 -1.33 -2.41 -4.70
C GLU A 150 -0.65 -1.06 -5.02
N ALA A 151 0.20 -0.55 -4.13
CA ALA A 151 0.96 0.68 -4.39
C ALA A 151 1.82 0.57 -5.65
N VAL A 152 2.54 -0.55 -5.80
CA VAL A 152 3.35 -0.82 -6.98
C VAL A 152 2.48 -0.96 -8.25
N TYR A 153 1.35 -1.64 -8.15
CA TYR A 153 0.40 -1.82 -9.23
C TYR A 153 -0.15 -0.49 -9.77
N PHE A 154 -0.44 0.45 -8.87
CA PHE A 154 -0.87 1.80 -9.23
C PHE A 154 0.31 2.75 -9.50
N LYS A 155 1.53 2.23 -9.62
CA LYS A 155 2.74 3.02 -9.90
C LYS A 155 2.92 4.18 -8.91
N LYS A 156 2.81 3.88 -7.60
CA LYS A 156 3.01 4.88 -6.54
C LYS A 156 4.34 4.68 -5.86
N PRO A 157 5.09 5.76 -5.60
CA PRO A 157 6.27 5.68 -4.76
C PRO A 157 5.87 5.30 -3.33
N LEU A 158 6.70 4.53 -2.66
CA LEU A 158 6.34 3.87 -1.41
C LEU A 158 7.47 3.93 -0.38
N LEU A 159 7.12 4.32 0.86
CA LEU A 159 7.90 4.04 2.06
C LEU A 159 7.41 2.75 2.69
N ILE A 160 8.31 1.81 2.93
CA ILE A 160 7.98 0.51 3.54
C ILE A 160 8.91 0.21 4.72
N ASN A 161 8.37 -0.40 5.77
CA ASN A 161 9.21 -0.97 6.83
C ASN A 161 9.74 -2.34 6.40
N ARG A 162 10.97 -2.67 6.82
CA ARG A 162 11.62 -3.97 6.55
C ARG A 162 11.12 -5.05 7.50
N TYR A 163 9.81 -5.41 7.41
CA TYR A 163 9.28 -6.56 8.14
C TYR A 163 9.82 -7.89 7.58
N ALA A 164 9.78 -8.96 8.39
CA ALA A 164 10.45 -10.23 8.08
C ALA A 164 10.13 -10.79 6.69
N THR A 165 8.86 -10.85 6.29
CA THR A 165 8.46 -11.37 4.96
C THR A 165 8.95 -10.46 3.83
N PHE A 166 8.98 -9.14 4.03
CA PHE A 166 9.54 -8.22 3.04
C PHE A 166 11.02 -8.52 2.79
N VAL A 167 11.82 -8.60 3.85
CA VAL A 167 13.27 -8.87 3.77
C VAL A 167 13.55 -10.23 3.12
N GLN A 168 12.75 -11.24 3.43
CA GLN A 168 12.98 -12.60 2.95
C GLN A 168 12.48 -12.83 1.53
N ASP A 169 11.29 -12.32 1.17
CA ASP A 169 10.58 -12.74 -0.04
C ASP A 169 10.42 -11.63 -1.09
N ILE A 170 10.51 -10.35 -0.69
CA ILE A 170 10.23 -9.21 -1.57
C ILE A 170 11.51 -8.44 -1.92
N GLU A 171 12.27 -8.00 -0.92
CA GLU A 171 13.48 -7.19 -1.07
C GLU A 171 14.51 -7.84 -2.05
N PRO A 172 14.74 -9.18 -2.03
CA PRO A 172 15.68 -9.82 -2.96
C PRO A 172 15.30 -9.76 -4.44
N LYS A 173 14.07 -9.34 -4.77
CA LYS A 173 13.63 -9.17 -6.16
C LYS A 173 14.09 -7.86 -6.79
N GLY A 174 14.69 -6.98 -5.99
CA GLY A 174 15.34 -5.77 -6.50
C GLY A 174 14.41 -4.57 -6.70
N PHE A 175 13.29 -4.51 -5.98
CA PHE A 175 12.43 -3.32 -5.99
C PHE A 175 13.19 -2.08 -5.53
N ASP A 176 13.01 -0.98 -6.25
CA ASP A 176 13.51 0.34 -5.86
C ASP A 176 12.49 1.02 -4.93
N LEU A 177 12.69 0.89 -3.63
CA LEU A 177 11.77 1.38 -2.61
C LEU A 177 12.50 2.22 -1.56
N ILE A 178 11.77 3.10 -0.90
CA ILE A 178 12.27 3.78 0.28
C ILE A 178 12.00 2.90 1.49
N ALA A 179 13.03 2.20 1.97
CA ALA A 179 12.90 1.31 3.11
C ALA A 179 13.32 1.99 4.42
N MET A 180 12.58 1.69 5.49
CA MET A 180 12.96 1.99 6.87
C MET A 180 13.11 0.67 7.64
N ASP A 181 13.85 0.70 8.75
CA ASP A 181 14.11 -0.45 9.59
C ASP A 181 13.68 -0.14 11.03
N GLY A 182 12.38 -0.22 11.28
CA GLY A 182 11.74 0.04 12.56
C GLY A 182 11.56 1.52 12.93
N TYR A 183 12.32 2.44 12.32
CA TYR A 183 12.24 3.88 12.61
C TYR A 183 12.63 4.75 11.41
N LEU A 184 12.14 5.99 11.40
CA LEU A 184 12.52 6.97 10.38
C LEU A 184 13.87 7.57 10.71
N THR A 185 14.68 7.76 9.66
CA THR A 185 15.94 8.51 9.74
C THR A 185 15.81 9.78 8.89
N ARG A 186 16.63 10.81 9.20
CA ARG A 186 16.73 12.00 8.35
C ARG A 186 17.05 11.65 6.88
N LYS A 187 17.85 10.61 6.66
CA LYS A 187 18.14 10.10 5.31
C LYS A 187 16.90 9.54 4.63
N THR A 188 16.05 8.83 5.36
CA THR A 188 14.79 8.29 4.84
C THR A 188 13.87 9.43 4.43
N VAL A 189 13.68 10.44 5.28
CA VAL A 189 12.86 11.63 4.98
C VAL A 189 13.40 12.39 3.76
N SER A 190 14.71 12.60 3.68
CA SER A 190 15.35 13.25 2.52
C SER A 190 15.12 12.49 1.22
N LYS A 191 15.10 11.15 1.24
CA LYS A 191 14.76 10.33 0.07
C LYS A 191 13.30 10.51 -0.34
N VAL A 192 12.36 10.53 0.62
CA VAL A 192 10.94 10.78 0.34
C VAL A 192 10.77 12.14 -0.32
N LYS A 193 11.38 13.17 0.26
CA LYS A 193 11.33 14.53 -0.29
C LYS A 193 11.86 14.58 -1.71
N ALA A 194 13.02 13.97 -1.97
CA ALA A 194 13.62 13.93 -3.31
C ALA A 194 12.71 13.25 -4.35
N ILE A 195 12.03 12.15 -4.00
CA ILE A 195 11.09 11.47 -4.89
C ILE A 195 9.86 12.33 -5.16
N LEU A 196 9.34 13.04 -4.16
CA LEU A 196 8.18 13.93 -4.33
C LEU A 196 8.52 15.14 -5.20
N GLU A 197 9.74 15.66 -5.11
CA GLU A 197 10.20 16.85 -5.83
C GLU A 197 10.79 16.55 -7.22
N THR A 198 11.14 15.30 -7.54
CA THR A 198 11.81 14.93 -8.79
C THR A 198 10.95 13.98 -9.63
N PRO A 199 10.09 14.51 -10.54
CA PRO A 199 9.15 13.69 -11.33
C PRO A 199 9.82 12.59 -12.17
N GLU A 200 10.99 12.85 -12.75
CA GLU A 200 11.72 11.89 -13.57
C GLU A 200 12.21 10.71 -12.72
N HIS A 201 12.82 10.98 -11.57
CA HIS A 201 13.27 9.95 -10.63
C HIS A 201 12.09 9.09 -10.15
N ARG A 202 10.98 9.75 -9.79
CA ARG A 202 9.74 9.07 -9.41
C ARG A 202 9.22 8.16 -10.53
N ALA A 203 9.16 8.65 -11.76
CA ALA A 203 8.70 7.87 -12.90
C ALA A 203 9.56 6.63 -13.14
N ASN A 204 10.87 6.76 -13.08
CA ASN A 204 11.80 5.64 -13.23
C ASN A 204 11.60 4.59 -12.12
N MET A 205 11.55 5.02 -10.86
CA MET A 205 11.30 4.16 -9.69
C MET A 205 10.01 3.35 -9.86
N VAL A 206 8.89 4.01 -10.11
CA VAL A 206 7.59 3.33 -10.15
C VAL A 206 7.42 2.41 -11.35
N ASN A 207 8.00 2.74 -12.51
CA ASN A 207 7.98 1.86 -13.68
C ASN A 207 8.85 0.62 -13.47
N THR A 208 10.06 0.78 -12.94
CA THR A 208 10.92 -0.35 -12.57
C THR A 208 10.21 -1.31 -11.61
N ASN A 209 9.58 -0.77 -10.57
CA ASN A 209 8.85 -1.56 -9.60
C ASN A 209 7.63 -2.28 -10.22
N TYR A 210 6.91 -1.60 -11.10
CA TYR A 210 5.78 -2.20 -11.82
C TYR A 210 6.22 -3.41 -12.66
N ASP A 211 7.33 -3.28 -13.40
CA ASP A 211 7.85 -4.34 -14.25
C ASP A 211 8.30 -5.55 -13.41
N ILE A 212 8.99 -5.32 -12.28
CA ILE A 212 9.37 -6.37 -11.34
C ILE A 212 8.12 -7.07 -10.77
N ALA A 213 7.09 -6.31 -10.37
CA ALA A 213 5.86 -6.88 -9.83
C ALA A 213 5.10 -7.69 -10.88
N ALA A 214 5.02 -7.23 -12.12
CA ALA A 214 4.39 -7.98 -13.22
C ALA A 214 5.08 -9.34 -13.46
N GLN A 215 6.42 -9.40 -13.32
CA GLN A 215 7.18 -10.64 -13.47
C GLN A 215 6.96 -11.63 -12.33
N HIS A 216 6.69 -11.16 -11.10
CA HIS A 216 6.64 -12.00 -9.91
C HIS A 216 5.24 -12.20 -9.33
N TYR A 217 4.30 -11.27 -9.59
CA TYR A 217 3.00 -11.18 -8.90
C TYR A 217 1.81 -11.00 -9.86
N SER A 218 1.94 -11.44 -11.13
CA SER A 218 0.86 -11.40 -12.12
C SER A 218 0.01 -12.67 -12.10
N TYR A 219 -1.18 -12.61 -12.69
CA TYR A 219 -2.01 -13.79 -12.94
C TYR A 219 -1.32 -14.82 -13.81
N ALA A 220 -0.41 -14.42 -14.71
CA ALA A 220 0.42 -15.35 -15.49
C ALA A 220 1.31 -16.21 -14.58
N VAL A 221 1.88 -15.61 -13.53
CA VAL A 221 2.67 -16.35 -12.52
C VAL A 221 1.79 -17.30 -11.73
N LEU A 222 0.60 -16.88 -11.31
CA LEU A 222 -0.36 -17.74 -10.62
C LEU A 222 -0.75 -18.94 -11.49
N ARG A 223 -1.13 -18.69 -12.77
CA ARG A 223 -1.48 -19.77 -13.71
C ARG A 223 -0.36 -20.78 -13.86
N ARG A 224 0.89 -20.32 -13.96
CA ARG A 224 2.06 -21.20 -14.06
C ARG A 224 2.22 -22.09 -12.82
N TRP A 225 2.12 -21.53 -11.63
CA TRP A 225 2.24 -22.29 -10.39
C TRP A 225 1.11 -23.28 -10.20
N LEU A 226 -0.14 -22.89 -10.48
CA LEU A 226 -1.29 -23.78 -10.44
C LEU A 226 -1.15 -24.95 -11.40
N ASN A 227 -0.69 -24.70 -12.65
CA ASN A 227 -0.45 -25.75 -13.62
C ASN A 227 0.64 -26.75 -13.15
N ILE A 228 1.74 -26.27 -12.56
CA ILE A 228 2.78 -27.12 -11.98
C ILE A 228 2.21 -27.96 -10.85
N MET A 229 1.41 -27.36 -9.97
CA MET A 229 0.79 -28.10 -8.85
C MET A 229 -0.17 -29.18 -9.35
N LEU A 230 -1.03 -28.86 -10.31
CA LEU A 230 -1.98 -29.80 -10.89
C LEU A 230 -1.24 -30.95 -11.62
N ALA A 231 -0.21 -30.63 -12.40
CA ALA A 231 0.62 -31.64 -13.07
C ALA A 231 1.27 -32.59 -12.05
N ASN A 232 1.84 -32.05 -10.97
CA ASN A 232 2.44 -32.86 -9.91
C ASN A 232 1.43 -33.71 -9.14
N PHE A 233 0.23 -33.17 -8.90
CA PHE A 233 -0.82 -33.86 -8.13
C PHE A 233 -1.49 -34.98 -8.93
N PHE A 234 -1.78 -34.74 -10.21
CA PHE A 234 -2.49 -35.70 -11.07
C PHE A 234 -1.56 -36.54 -11.94
N GLY A 235 -0.24 -36.36 -11.85
CA GLY A 235 0.73 -37.12 -12.67
C GLY A 235 0.65 -36.78 -14.18
N ILE A 236 0.14 -35.62 -14.54
CA ILE A 236 -0.01 -35.21 -15.92
C ILE A 236 1.31 -34.59 -16.40
N ASN A 237 2.21 -35.42 -16.89
CA ASN A 237 3.37 -34.94 -17.66
C ASN A 237 2.89 -34.45 -19.02
N ARG A 238 2.94 -33.15 -19.26
CA ARG A 238 2.86 -32.54 -20.59
C ARG A 238 4.25 -32.18 -21.10
#